data_c4e3216385211de69fc6c320f0f00fa9
#
_entry.id   c4e3216385211de69fc6c320f0f00fa9
#
_cell.length_a   1.000
_cell.length_b   1.000
_cell.length_c   1.000
_cell.angle_alpha   90.00
_cell.angle_beta   90.00
_cell.angle_gamma   90.00
#
_symmetry.space_group_name_H-M   'P 1'
#
loop_
_entity.id
_entity.type
_entity.pdbx_description
1 polymer ?
#
loop_
_entity_poly.entity_id
_entity_poly.type
_entity_poly.pdbx_seq_one_letter_code
_entity_poly.pdbx_strand_id
1 'polypeptide(L)'
;QQWDASVKALQFTTTLIPVTRGIMASIYAKPLPGVDEEKLTAAFEECYGKRQFVRLIKNGWPSIKEVSHSNFCDLGWVLDPNSHTILVVSVIDNLMKGAAGQAVQNLNHMFELDETLGLPMIPSWP
;
A
#
# COMPACT_ATOMS: atom_id res chain seq x y z
N GLN A 1 10.29 -11.17 -9.97
CA GLN A 1 10.95 -10.08 -9.24
C GLN A 1 12.24 -10.63 -8.67
N GLN A 2 13.37 -10.08 -9.09
CA GLN A 2 14.65 -10.38 -8.44
C GLN A 2 14.66 -9.62 -7.11
N TRP A 3 14.73 -10.35 -6.02
CA TRP A 3 15.02 -9.78 -4.71
C TRP A 3 16.44 -9.21 -4.74
N ASP A 4 16.61 -8.04 -4.14
CA ASP A 4 17.94 -7.51 -3.94
C ASP A 4 18.76 -8.50 -3.11
N ALA A 5 19.89 -8.95 -3.63
CA ALA A 5 20.76 -9.91 -2.96
C ALA A 5 21.32 -9.41 -1.61
N SER A 6 21.17 -8.12 -1.32
CA SER A 6 21.52 -7.53 -0.02
C SER A 6 20.48 -7.83 1.07
N VAL A 7 19.25 -8.20 0.71
CA VAL A 7 18.21 -8.59 1.67
C VAL A 7 18.45 -10.01 2.15
N LYS A 8 19.12 -10.14 3.30
CA LYS A 8 19.51 -11.45 3.86
C LYS A 8 18.39 -12.17 4.59
N ALA A 9 17.40 -11.45 5.10
CA ALA A 9 16.27 -12.02 5.83
C ALA A 9 15.07 -11.10 5.74
N LEU A 10 13.89 -11.70 5.57
CA LEU A 10 12.60 -11.05 5.69
C LEU A 10 11.82 -11.74 6.80
N GLN A 11 11.43 -10.99 7.82
CA GLN A 11 10.49 -11.49 8.83
C GLN A 11 9.08 -11.15 8.38
N PHE A 12 8.23 -12.17 8.29
CA PHE A 12 6.81 -12.03 7.97
C PHE A 12 5.97 -12.70 9.06
N THR A 13 5.09 -11.93 9.67
CA THR A 13 4.18 -12.40 10.73
C THR A 13 2.77 -11.95 10.41
N THR A 14 1.81 -12.87 10.49
CA THR A 14 0.39 -12.58 10.31
C THR A 14 -0.33 -12.55 11.65
N THR A 15 -1.26 -11.61 11.80
CA THR A 15 -2.13 -11.50 12.97
C THR A 15 -3.57 -11.39 12.50
N LEU A 16 -4.44 -12.25 13.02
CA LEU A 16 -5.87 -12.15 12.79
C LEU A 16 -6.48 -11.17 13.80
N ILE A 17 -7.20 -10.18 13.31
CA ILE A 17 -7.87 -9.18 14.13
C ILE A 17 -9.40 -9.24 13.93
N PRO A 18 -10.22 -8.81 14.91
CA PRO A 18 -11.68 -8.93 14.85
C PRO A 18 -12.31 -7.83 13.96
N VAL A 19 -11.98 -7.85 12.69
CA VAL A 19 -12.59 -6.98 11.67
C VAL A 19 -13.15 -7.83 10.53
N THR A 20 -14.24 -7.38 9.93
CA THR A 20 -14.90 -8.12 8.83
C THR A 20 -14.20 -7.94 7.50
N ARG A 21 -13.50 -6.83 7.31
CA ARG A 21 -12.82 -6.44 6.07
C ARG A 21 -11.48 -5.77 6.39
N GLY A 22 -10.55 -5.93 5.45
CA GLY A 22 -9.32 -5.19 5.38
C GLY A 22 -8.07 -5.99 5.73
N ILE A 23 -6.96 -5.56 5.17
CA ILE A 23 -5.61 -5.98 5.52
C ILE A 23 -4.81 -4.73 5.81
N MET A 24 -4.11 -4.71 6.93
CA MET A 24 -3.14 -3.68 7.26
C MET A 24 -1.76 -4.33 7.39
N ALA A 25 -0.81 -3.82 6.65
CA ALA A 25 0.59 -4.23 6.72
C ALA A 25 1.43 -3.09 7.31
N SER A 26 2.15 -3.38 8.39
CA SER A 26 3.19 -2.50 8.94
C SER A 26 4.55 -3.03 8.53
N ILE A 27 5.29 -2.24 7.76
CA ILE A 27 6.55 -2.63 7.13
C ILE A 27 7.67 -1.77 7.72
N TYR A 28 8.67 -2.42 8.30
CA TYR A 28 9.82 -1.76 8.88
C TYR A 28 11.05 -1.99 8.00
N ALA A 29 11.75 -0.92 7.66
CA ALA A 29 12.95 -0.99 6.83
C ALA A 29 14.03 -0.03 7.33
N LYS A 30 15.28 -0.34 7.08
CA LYS A 30 16.39 0.59 7.29
C LYS A 30 16.60 1.41 6.02
N PRO A 31 16.66 2.74 6.12
CA PRO A 31 16.97 3.58 4.97
C PRO A 31 18.42 3.36 4.52
N LEU A 32 18.68 3.59 3.24
CA LEU A 32 20.04 3.71 2.75
C LEU A 32 20.71 4.96 3.33
N PRO A 33 22.06 4.99 3.41
CA PRO A 33 22.79 6.16 3.89
C PRO A 33 22.38 7.43 3.11
N GLY A 34 22.12 8.51 3.85
CA GLY A 34 21.75 9.81 3.26
C GLY A 34 20.31 9.94 2.78
N VAL A 35 19.44 8.96 3.09
CA VAL A 35 18.00 9.10 2.89
C VAL A 35 17.39 9.84 4.07
N ASP A 36 16.70 10.92 3.77
CA ASP A 36 15.86 11.73 4.66
C ASP A 36 14.39 11.58 4.31
N GLU A 37 13.51 12.24 5.06
CA GLU A 37 12.08 12.16 4.85
C GLU A 37 11.62 12.78 3.52
N GLU A 38 12.31 13.80 3.04
CA GLU A 38 12.03 14.44 1.75
C GLU A 38 12.32 13.48 0.59
N LYS A 39 13.47 12.83 0.59
CA LYS A 39 13.83 11.81 -0.41
C LYS A 39 12.92 10.60 -0.35
N LEU A 40 12.54 10.17 0.85
CA LEU A 40 11.59 9.08 1.03
C LEU A 40 10.23 9.43 0.41
N THR A 41 9.73 10.64 0.70
CA THR A 41 8.47 11.14 0.13
C THR A 41 8.55 11.23 -1.39
N ALA A 42 9.63 11.78 -1.93
CA ALA A 42 9.83 11.88 -3.37
C ALA A 42 9.84 10.50 -4.05
N ALA A 43 10.45 9.49 -3.43
CA ALA A 43 10.45 8.12 -3.95
C ALA A 43 9.04 7.51 -4.00
N PHE A 44 8.20 7.72 -2.98
CA PHE A 44 6.81 7.27 -3.00
C PHE A 44 5.99 8.01 -4.07
N GLU A 45 6.18 9.31 -4.22
CA GLU A 45 5.51 10.11 -5.25
C GLU A 45 5.91 9.68 -6.67
N GLU A 46 7.18 9.42 -6.90
CA GLU A 46 7.68 8.94 -8.20
C GLU A 46 7.07 7.57 -8.54
N CYS A 47 7.06 6.64 -7.59
CA CYS A 47 6.56 5.29 -7.82
C CYS A 47 5.04 5.21 -7.95
N TYR A 48 4.31 5.98 -7.13
CA TYR A 48 2.87 5.77 -6.92
C TYR A 48 1.99 6.99 -7.18
N GLY A 49 2.55 8.18 -7.29
CA GLY A 49 1.78 9.43 -7.40
C GLY A 49 0.84 9.51 -8.61
N LYS A 50 1.07 8.68 -9.64
CA LYS A 50 0.23 8.59 -10.84
C LYS A 50 -0.62 7.31 -10.91
N ARG A 51 -0.59 6.46 -9.86
CA ARG A 51 -1.33 5.19 -9.85
C ARG A 51 -2.76 5.41 -9.38
N GLN A 52 -3.73 5.06 -10.21
CA GLN A 52 -5.16 5.32 -9.97
C GLN A 52 -5.68 4.71 -8.68
N PHE A 53 -5.21 3.52 -8.33
CA PHE A 53 -5.64 2.78 -7.14
C PHE A 53 -4.68 2.89 -5.95
N VAL A 54 -3.66 3.75 -6.00
CA VAL A 54 -2.77 3.98 -4.86
C VAL A 54 -2.97 5.41 -4.37
N ARG A 55 -3.30 5.56 -3.08
CA ARG A 55 -3.44 6.87 -2.44
C ARG A 55 -2.31 7.06 -1.42
N LEU A 56 -1.58 8.15 -1.56
CA LEU A 56 -0.50 8.52 -0.65
C LEU A 56 -1.06 9.41 0.45
N ILE A 57 -1.09 8.89 1.68
CA ILE A 57 -1.65 9.57 2.85
C ILE A 57 -0.52 10.33 3.54
N LYS A 58 -0.43 11.62 3.27
CA LYS A 58 0.61 12.51 3.80
C LYS A 58 0.28 13.08 5.19
N ASN A 59 -0.99 13.14 5.54
CA ASN A 59 -1.46 13.67 6.81
C ASN A 59 -2.25 12.58 7.56
N GLY A 60 -1.72 12.10 8.66
CA GLY A 60 -2.30 11.00 9.41
C GLY A 60 -1.85 9.62 8.90
N TRP A 61 -2.65 8.60 9.17
CA TRP A 61 -2.34 7.21 8.83
C TRP A 61 -3.47 6.58 8.01
N PRO A 62 -3.14 5.64 7.11
CA PRO A 62 -4.14 4.83 6.41
C PRO A 62 -5.07 4.10 7.38
N SER A 63 -6.33 3.97 6.99
CA SER A 63 -7.35 3.29 7.78
C SER A 63 -8.09 2.26 6.93
N ILE A 64 -8.35 1.07 7.49
CA ILE A 64 -9.13 0.01 6.84
C ILE A 64 -10.51 0.53 6.39
N LYS A 65 -11.11 1.40 7.18
CA LYS A 65 -12.40 2.03 6.87
C LYS A 65 -12.37 2.80 5.55
N GLU A 66 -11.28 3.50 5.27
CA GLU A 66 -11.16 4.36 4.10
C GLU A 66 -10.95 3.61 2.77
N VAL A 67 -10.67 2.31 2.83
CA VAL A 67 -10.48 1.45 1.65
C VAL A 67 -11.57 0.38 1.50
N SER A 68 -12.44 0.20 2.49
CA SER A 68 -13.48 -0.84 2.49
C SER A 68 -14.35 -0.79 1.24
N HIS A 69 -14.57 -1.96 0.62
CA HIS A 69 -15.35 -2.16 -0.59
C HIS A 69 -14.83 -1.44 -1.83
N SER A 70 -13.59 -0.94 -1.80
CA SER A 70 -12.95 -0.30 -2.95
C SER A 70 -11.69 -1.06 -3.39
N ASN A 71 -11.18 -0.69 -4.58
CA ASN A 71 -9.92 -1.25 -5.07
C ASN A 71 -8.71 -0.38 -4.69
N PHE A 72 -8.84 0.53 -3.73
CA PHE A 72 -7.74 1.38 -3.28
C PHE A 72 -6.74 0.64 -2.40
N CYS A 73 -5.49 1.07 -2.50
CA CYS A 73 -4.40 0.80 -1.59
C CYS A 73 -3.93 2.14 -1.02
N ASP A 74 -4.10 2.34 0.27
CA ASP A 74 -3.60 3.52 0.97
C ASP A 74 -2.23 3.24 1.55
N LEU A 75 -1.29 4.15 1.32
CA LEU A 75 0.07 4.10 1.83
C LEU A 75 0.37 5.33 2.68
N GLY A 76 0.84 5.11 3.89
CA GLY A 76 1.41 6.14 4.75
C GLY A 76 2.82 5.73 5.19
N TRP A 77 3.70 6.68 5.45
CA TRP A 77 5.07 6.41 5.88
C TRP A 77 5.60 7.48 6.82
N VAL A 78 6.63 7.10 7.55
CA VAL A 78 7.44 8.01 8.37
C VAL A 78 8.86 7.48 8.45
N LEU A 79 9.83 8.36 8.47
CA LEU A 79 11.19 8.07 8.91
C LEU A 79 11.31 8.48 10.38
N ASP A 80 11.32 7.49 11.28
CA ASP A 80 11.48 7.77 12.71
C ASP A 80 12.86 8.35 13.00
N PRO A 81 12.94 9.58 13.50
CA PRO A 81 14.20 10.26 13.75
C PRO A 81 15.03 9.62 14.88
N ASN A 82 14.39 8.90 15.81
CA ASN A 82 15.07 8.30 16.96
C ASN A 82 15.74 6.95 16.61
N SER A 83 14.97 6.08 15.94
CA SER A 83 15.46 4.74 15.58
C SER A 83 16.10 4.69 14.19
N HIS A 84 16.00 5.76 13.42
CA HIS A 84 16.39 5.82 12.02
C HIS A 84 15.83 4.63 11.23
N THR A 85 14.53 4.40 11.39
CA THR A 85 13.80 3.30 10.76
C THR A 85 12.62 3.87 9.95
N ILE A 86 12.45 3.39 8.73
CA ILE A 86 11.28 3.68 7.93
C ILE A 86 10.15 2.76 8.41
N LEU A 87 9.00 3.34 8.75
CA LEU A 87 7.75 2.63 8.89
C LEU A 87 6.86 2.97 7.70
N VAL A 88 6.40 1.97 6.99
CA VAL A 88 5.36 2.10 5.96
C VAL A 88 4.14 1.34 6.43
N VAL A 89 2.98 1.98 6.38
CA VAL A 89 1.68 1.34 6.61
C VAL A 89 0.94 1.28 5.30
N SER A 90 0.55 0.06 4.91
CA SER A 90 -0.27 -0.20 3.73
C SER A 90 -1.61 -0.77 4.15
N VAL A 91 -2.69 -0.25 3.60
CA VAL A 91 -4.05 -0.72 3.91
C VAL A 91 -4.83 -0.97 2.63
N ILE A 92 -5.49 -2.12 2.56
CA ILE A 92 -6.33 -2.53 1.43
C ILE A 92 -7.59 -3.23 1.92
N ASP A 93 -8.62 -3.30 1.08
CA ASP A 93 -9.73 -4.24 1.26
C ASP A 93 -9.27 -5.65 0.84
N ASN A 94 -9.40 -6.62 1.74
CA ASN A 94 -8.91 -7.99 1.53
C ASN A 94 -9.62 -8.75 0.42
N LEU A 95 -10.89 -8.43 0.12
CA LEU A 95 -11.69 -9.10 -0.91
C LEU A 95 -11.70 -8.35 -2.25
N MET A 96 -11.42 -7.04 -2.22
CA MET A 96 -11.28 -6.20 -3.43
C MET A 96 -9.82 -6.16 -3.90
N LYS A 97 -9.04 -5.18 -3.46
CA LYS A 97 -7.62 -5.04 -3.84
C LYS A 97 -6.78 -6.26 -3.48
N GLY A 98 -7.11 -6.93 -2.37
CA GLY A 98 -6.43 -8.14 -1.92
C GLY A 98 -6.83 -9.43 -2.68
N ALA A 99 -7.89 -9.42 -3.48
CA ALA A 99 -8.41 -10.61 -4.16
C ALA A 99 -9.07 -10.29 -5.52
N ALA A 100 -10.40 -10.28 -5.59
CA ALA A 100 -11.15 -10.18 -6.85
C ALA A 100 -10.89 -8.85 -7.60
N GLY A 101 -10.79 -7.74 -6.88
CA GLY A 101 -10.54 -6.44 -7.50
C GLY A 101 -9.18 -6.37 -8.18
N GLN A 102 -8.14 -6.97 -7.60
CA GLN A 102 -6.83 -7.06 -8.24
C GLN A 102 -6.86 -7.98 -9.48
N ALA A 103 -7.65 -9.05 -9.46
CA ALA A 103 -7.81 -9.91 -10.63
C ALA A 103 -8.46 -9.17 -11.79
N VAL A 104 -9.51 -8.38 -11.54
CA VAL A 104 -10.17 -7.52 -12.55
C VAL A 104 -9.20 -6.46 -13.05
N GLN A 105 -8.46 -5.79 -12.18
CA GLN A 105 -7.46 -4.80 -12.57
C GLN A 105 -6.37 -5.39 -13.46
N ASN A 106 -5.88 -6.59 -13.15
CA ASN A 106 -4.91 -7.30 -13.97
C ASN A 106 -5.50 -7.67 -15.34
N LEU A 107 -6.75 -8.13 -15.39
CA LEU A 107 -7.46 -8.42 -16.62
C LEU A 107 -7.58 -7.16 -17.48
N ASN A 108 -7.99 -6.04 -16.91
CA ASN A 108 -8.07 -4.77 -17.61
C ASN A 108 -6.72 -4.40 -18.24
N HIS A 109 -5.64 -4.52 -17.47
CA HIS A 109 -4.29 -4.24 -17.96
C HIS A 109 -3.86 -5.20 -19.08
N MET A 110 -4.14 -6.50 -18.95
CA MET A 110 -3.79 -7.50 -19.97
C MET A 110 -4.52 -7.30 -21.31
N PHE A 111 -5.72 -6.76 -21.28
CA PHE A 111 -6.56 -6.52 -22.46
C PHE A 111 -6.54 -5.05 -22.91
N GLU A 112 -5.64 -4.23 -22.35
CA GLU A 112 -5.51 -2.80 -22.68
C GLU A 112 -6.81 -2.00 -22.50
N LEU A 113 -7.64 -2.43 -21.53
CA LEU A 113 -8.84 -1.72 -21.11
C LEU A 113 -8.49 -0.62 -20.11
N ASP A 114 -9.45 0.29 -19.86
CA ASP A 114 -9.30 1.26 -18.78
C ASP A 114 -9.07 0.53 -17.44
N GLU A 115 -8.02 0.89 -16.70
CA GLU A 115 -7.62 0.24 -15.45
C GLU A 115 -8.75 0.19 -14.43
N THR A 116 -9.67 1.17 -14.46
CA THR A 116 -10.75 1.32 -13.51
C THR A 116 -12.04 0.58 -13.90
N LEU A 117 -12.09 0.01 -15.10
CA LEU A 117 -13.30 -0.59 -15.65
C LEU A 117 -13.85 -1.69 -14.72
N GLY A 118 -15.09 -1.52 -14.25
CA GLY A 118 -15.78 -2.46 -13.37
C GLY A 118 -15.26 -2.47 -11.92
N LEU A 119 -14.38 -1.54 -11.54
CA LEU A 119 -13.82 -1.47 -10.20
C LEU A 119 -14.39 -0.30 -9.39
N PRO A 120 -14.78 -0.51 -8.12
CA PRO A 120 -15.29 0.56 -7.27
C PRO A 120 -14.20 1.58 -6.93
N MET A 121 -14.51 2.87 -7.20
CA MET A 121 -13.66 4.02 -6.89
C MET A 121 -14.12 4.78 -5.65
N ILE A 122 -15.20 4.36 -5.01
CA ILE A 122 -15.75 5.01 -3.81
C ILE A 122 -15.82 3.96 -2.70
N PRO A 123 -15.05 4.13 -1.62
CA PRO A 123 -15.19 3.29 -0.46
C PRO A 123 -16.60 3.40 0.13
N SER A 124 -17.13 2.31 0.62
CA SER A 124 -18.40 2.32 1.35
C SER A 124 -18.18 1.70 2.74
N TRP A 125 -18.76 2.34 3.73
CA TRP A 125 -18.74 1.86 5.11
C TRP A 125 -20.16 1.81 5.61
N PRO A 126 -20.59 0.67 6.20
CA PRO A 126 -21.88 0.57 6.85
C PRO A 126 -21.93 1.40 8.14
#